data_f20aae2865f2e64a06654a68e7e0110a
#
_entry.id   f20aae2865f2e64a06654a68e7e0110a
#
_cell.length_a   1.000
_cell.length_b   1.000
_cell.length_c   1.000
_cell.angle_alpha   90.00
_cell.angle_beta   90.00
_cell.angle_gamma   90.00
#
_symmetry.space_group_name_H-M   'P 1'
#
loop_
_entity.id
_entity.type
_entity.pdbx_description
1 polymer ?
#
loop_
_entity_poly.entity_id
_entity_poly.type
_entity_poly.pdbx_seq_one_letter_code
_entity_poly.pdbx_strand_id
1 'polypeptide(L)'
;MNLTLHLTENCNMDCTYCIREKCPKDMTEDVLLAACDLAFSKGNRAGLCFFGGEPLLKKGLIYKALDYCEEKSKKTGIRFDCKMTTNGSLLDEEFLKRAVRSHMGIGLSFDGKAQDICRIFAGGKPTSAVIEEKAKLLLSYMPEASALATIAPQAVPYYAESVKYLHGLGFKHLSFVIAYGKKVNWTDEALDELRLQLEETGKYIKELFIKGEKVFIGPIYSKISECIKDKNPAERCHLGVRQIPVTPDGSLYPCTSFIGDEYYLLGNVFEGLNEAKVTEIAKRASTPETCKDCPLVKRCTNSCGCANRMNTGDENKVSPLQCTYERMLIEVSDALGEELYQMDPARFAKVFG
;
A
#
# COMPACT_ATOMS: atom_id res chain seq x y z
N MET A 1 -9.42 -12.93 10.54
CA MET A 1 -9.83 -11.96 9.48
C MET A 1 -8.88 -10.76 9.50
N ASN A 2 -8.68 -10.06 8.37
CA ASN A 2 -7.83 -8.85 8.34
C ASN A 2 -8.68 -7.60 8.12
N LEU A 3 -8.56 -6.64 9.03
CA LEU A 3 -9.28 -5.36 8.97
C LEU A 3 -8.31 -4.19 8.83
N THR A 4 -8.69 -3.16 8.05
CA THR A 4 -7.99 -1.88 7.98
C THR A 4 -8.80 -0.84 8.72
N LEU A 5 -8.33 -0.44 9.90
CA LEU A 5 -9.03 0.49 10.77
C LEU A 5 -8.71 1.93 10.37
N HIS A 6 -9.69 2.66 9.86
CA HIS A 6 -9.60 4.09 9.65
C HIS A 6 -9.89 4.80 10.97
N LEU A 7 -8.87 4.96 11.81
CA LEU A 7 -9.02 5.51 13.17
C LEU A 7 -9.54 6.94 13.19
N THR A 8 -9.26 7.68 12.13
CA THR A 8 -9.72 9.05 11.92
C THR A 8 -9.76 9.37 10.43
N GLU A 9 -10.63 10.27 10.03
CA GLU A 9 -10.59 10.86 8.68
C GLU A 9 -9.82 12.18 8.65
N ASN A 10 -9.32 12.65 9.80
CA ASN A 10 -8.45 13.81 9.89
C ASN A 10 -7.00 13.47 9.56
N CYS A 11 -6.28 14.42 8.98
CA CYS A 11 -4.85 14.30 8.66
C CYS A 11 -4.17 15.66 8.82
N ASN A 12 -2.96 15.66 9.32
CA ASN A 12 -2.13 16.85 9.45
C ASN A 12 -1.33 17.21 8.18
N MET A 13 -1.52 16.44 7.08
CA MET A 13 -0.93 16.72 5.76
C MET A 13 -2.00 16.91 4.69
N ASP A 14 -1.69 17.72 3.67
CA ASP A 14 -2.50 18.01 2.47
C ASP A 14 -1.83 17.46 1.22
N CYS A 15 -1.75 16.11 1.10
CA CYS A 15 -1.17 15.49 -0.08
C CYS A 15 -2.02 15.75 -1.33
N THR A 16 -1.40 16.23 -2.42
CA THR A 16 -2.09 16.66 -3.64
C THR A 16 -2.88 15.55 -4.33
N TYR A 17 -2.43 14.31 -4.20
CA TYR A 17 -3.06 13.12 -4.77
C TYR A 17 -3.97 12.37 -3.78
N CYS A 18 -4.21 12.91 -2.58
CA CYS A 18 -5.01 12.20 -1.60
C CYS A 18 -6.45 12.00 -2.09
N ILE A 19 -6.88 10.73 -2.13
CA ILE A 19 -8.23 10.36 -2.57
C ILE A 19 -9.29 10.58 -1.47
N ARG A 20 -8.84 10.82 -0.22
CA ARG A 20 -9.73 11.01 0.93
C ARG A 20 -10.03 12.48 1.13
N GLU A 21 -11.27 12.76 1.46
CA GLU A 21 -11.67 14.06 2.00
C GLU A 21 -11.46 14.04 3.51
N LYS A 22 -10.85 15.11 4.02
CA LYS A 22 -10.62 15.22 5.46
C LYS A 22 -11.89 15.68 6.14
N CYS A 23 -12.23 15.03 7.21
CA CYS A 23 -13.28 15.50 8.12
C CYS A 23 -12.94 15.11 9.58
N PRO A 24 -13.49 15.81 10.58
CA PRO A 24 -13.20 15.55 11.99
C PRO A 24 -14.00 14.34 12.52
N LYS A 25 -13.99 13.23 11.79
CA LYS A 25 -14.60 11.98 12.24
C LYS A 25 -13.53 11.06 12.80
N ASP A 26 -13.72 10.67 14.05
CA ASP A 26 -12.83 9.80 14.79
C ASP A 26 -13.56 8.51 15.17
N MET A 27 -12.85 7.40 15.14
CA MET A 27 -13.35 6.11 15.63
C MET A 27 -13.52 6.18 17.15
N THR A 28 -14.67 5.73 17.65
CA THR A 28 -14.90 5.58 19.08
C THR A 28 -14.27 4.30 19.61
N GLU A 29 -14.11 4.19 20.91
CA GLU A 29 -13.60 2.99 21.56
C GLU A 29 -14.50 1.77 21.31
N ASP A 30 -15.82 1.96 21.37
CA ASP A 30 -16.80 0.87 21.15
C ASP A 30 -16.67 0.29 19.73
N VAL A 31 -16.55 1.15 18.73
CA VAL A 31 -16.30 0.73 17.34
C VAL A 31 -14.96 0.00 17.23
N LEU A 32 -13.90 0.52 17.87
CA LEU A 32 -12.58 -0.12 17.87
C LEU A 32 -12.64 -1.53 18.45
N LEU A 33 -13.26 -1.71 19.61
CA LEU A 33 -13.35 -3.01 20.29
C LEU A 33 -14.22 -3.99 19.52
N ALA A 34 -15.35 -3.53 18.95
CA ALA A 34 -16.19 -4.35 18.07
C ALA A 34 -15.43 -4.79 16.81
N ALA A 35 -14.61 -3.90 16.22
CA ALA A 35 -13.75 -4.26 15.08
C ALA A 35 -12.67 -5.28 15.48
N CYS A 36 -12.07 -5.15 16.67
CA CYS A 36 -11.15 -6.14 17.19
C CYS A 36 -11.84 -7.50 17.36
N ASP A 37 -13.05 -7.54 17.91
CA ASP A 37 -13.84 -8.76 18.08
C ASP A 37 -14.15 -9.40 16.72
N LEU A 38 -14.56 -8.61 15.76
CA LEU A 38 -14.82 -9.06 14.40
C LEU A 38 -13.55 -9.66 13.75
N ALA A 39 -12.37 -9.06 13.96
CA ALA A 39 -11.12 -9.61 13.43
C ALA A 39 -10.82 -11.03 13.96
N PHE A 40 -11.20 -11.32 15.21
CA PHE A 40 -11.03 -12.63 15.85
C PHE A 40 -12.18 -13.62 15.56
N SER A 41 -13.26 -13.20 14.94
CA SER A 41 -14.46 -14.03 14.77
C SER A 41 -14.30 -15.18 13.78
N LYS A 42 -13.32 -15.13 12.86
CA LYS A 42 -13.14 -16.11 11.78
C LYS A 42 -11.70 -16.56 11.64
N GLY A 43 -11.51 -17.88 11.57
CA GLY A 43 -10.21 -18.51 11.33
C GLY A 43 -9.26 -18.48 12.51
N ASN A 44 -7.99 -18.82 12.27
CA ASN A 44 -6.93 -18.95 13.28
C ASN A 44 -5.97 -17.74 13.32
N ARG A 45 -6.28 -16.67 12.59
CA ARG A 45 -5.46 -15.46 12.50
C ARG A 45 -6.33 -14.21 12.46
N ALA A 46 -6.02 -13.25 13.31
CA ALA A 46 -6.60 -11.91 13.34
C ALA A 46 -5.55 -10.89 12.92
N GLY A 47 -5.88 -9.98 12.01
CA GLY A 47 -4.97 -8.95 11.54
C GLY A 47 -5.59 -7.56 11.58
N LEU A 48 -4.84 -6.58 12.10
CA LEU A 48 -5.23 -5.18 12.06
C LEU A 48 -4.21 -4.35 11.29
N CYS A 49 -4.70 -3.47 10.43
CA CYS A 49 -3.92 -2.42 9.79
C CYS A 49 -4.43 -1.06 10.27
N PHE A 50 -3.63 -0.32 11.02
CA PHE A 50 -3.97 1.04 11.41
C PHE A 50 -3.74 1.99 10.24
N PHE A 51 -4.78 2.74 9.88
CA PHE A 51 -4.85 3.56 8.69
C PHE A 51 -5.82 4.74 8.91
N GLY A 52 -6.19 5.43 7.82
CA GLY A 52 -7.19 6.51 7.80
C GLY A 52 -6.63 7.78 7.18
N GLY A 53 -6.86 8.93 7.80
CA GLY A 53 -6.13 10.16 7.52
C GLY A 53 -4.69 10.01 8.02
N GLU A 54 -4.42 10.39 9.28
CA GLU A 54 -3.17 10.04 9.95
C GLU A 54 -3.46 9.26 11.25
N PRO A 55 -3.16 7.95 11.31
CA PRO A 55 -3.50 7.12 12.46
C PRO A 55 -2.81 7.55 13.75
N LEU A 56 -1.62 8.15 13.69
CA LEU A 56 -0.89 8.61 14.88
C LEU A 56 -1.55 9.82 15.58
N LEU A 57 -2.53 10.48 14.97
CA LEU A 57 -3.41 11.43 15.67
C LEU A 57 -4.24 10.73 16.75
N LYS A 58 -4.37 9.40 16.69
CA LYS A 58 -5.14 8.54 17.59
C LYS A 58 -4.28 7.46 18.26
N LYS A 59 -3.06 7.79 18.69
CA LYS A 59 -2.14 6.86 19.38
C LYS A 59 -2.80 6.09 20.51
N GLY A 60 -3.65 6.75 21.30
CA GLY A 60 -4.37 6.11 22.41
C GLY A 60 -5.27 4.95 21.97
N LEU A 61 -5.96 5.09 20.82
CA LEU A 61 -6.77 4.00 20.25
C LEU A 61 -5.87 2.86 19.76
N ILE A 62 -4.70 3.17 19.16
CA ILE A 62 -3.76 2.14 18.73
C ILE A 62 -3.28 1.32 19.92
N TYR A 63 -2.85 1.97 21.01
CA TYR A 63 -2.40 1.28 22.22
C TYR A 63 -3.50 0.38 22.79
N LYS A 64 -4.73 0.89 22.87
CA LYS A 64 -5.88 0.14 23.35
C LYS A 64 -6.18 -1.09 22.49
N ALA A 65 -6.16 -0.96 21.16
CA ALA A 65 -6.35 -2.08 20.23
C ALA A 65 -5.25 -3.14 20.42
N LEU A 66 -3.99 -2.74 20.57
CA LEU A 66 -2.87 -3.65 20.78
C LEU A 66 -3.03 -4.43 22.11
N ASP A 67 -3.32 -3.74 23.20
CA ASP A 67 -3.49 -4.38 24.52
C ASP A 67 -4.66 -5.37 24.48
N TYR A 68 -5.81 -4.96 23.93
CA TYR A 68 -6.97 -5.81 23.79
C TYR A 68 -6.74 -7.04 22.92
N CYS A 69 -6.14 -6.87 21.75
CA CYS A 69 -5.91 -7.97 20.82
C CYS A 69 -4.82 -8.93 21.30
N GLU A 70 -3.76 -8.43 21.96
CA GLU A 70 -2.70 -9.26 22.54
C GLU A 70 -3.26 -10.13 23.69
N GLU A 71 -4.11 -9.57 24.56
CA GLU A 71 -4.80 -10.33 25.62
C GLU A 71 -5.74 -11.37 25.02
N LYS A 72 -6.55 -10.98 24.02
CA LYS A 72 -7.48 -11.88 23.34
C LYS A 72 -6.76 -13.02 22.61
N SER A 73 -5.65 -12.73 21.94
CA SER A 73 -4.78 -13.72 21.29
C SER A 73 -4.28 -14.77 22.31
N LYS A 74 -3.81 -14.33 23.49
CA LYS A 74 -3.38 -15.23 24.57
C LYS A 74 -4.52 -16.12 25.08
N LYS A 75 -5.74 -15.57 25.24
CA LYS A 75 -6.91 -16.31 25.72
C LYS A 75 -7.45 -17.32 24.71
N THR A 76 -7.44 -16.97 23.43
CA THR A 76 -8.08 -17.78 22.36
C THR A 76 -7.11 -18.69 21.61
N GLY A 77 -5.80 -18.45 21.69
CA GLY A 77 -4.79 -19.09 20.85
C GLY A 77 -4.79 -18.64 19.39
N ILE A 78 -5.64 -17.68 19.02
CA ILE A 78 -5.69 -17.11 17.67
C ILE A 78 -4.51 -16.15 17.50
N ARG A 79 -3.70 -16.36 16.47
CA ARG A 79 -2.56 -15.49 16.18
C ARG A 79 -3.03 -14.08 15.83
N PHE A 80 -2.41 -13.08 16.48
CA PHE A 80 -2.63 -11.67 16.18
C PHE A 80 -1.42 -11.08 15.43
N ASP A 81 -1.69 -10.35 14.35
CA ASP A 81 -0.70 -9.60 13.58
C ASP A 81 -1.18 -8.16 13.40
N CYS A 82 -0.28 -7.19 13.46
CA CYS A 82 -0.62 -5.79 13.25
C CYS A 82 0.37 -5.08 12.34
N LYS A 83 -0.14 -4.10 11.63
CA LYS A 83 0.65 -3.19 10.79
C LYS A 83 0.04 -1.79 10.78
N MET A 84 0.82 -0.81 10.34
CA MET A 84 0.39 0.58 10.21
C MET A 84 0.98 1.21 8.96
N THR A 85 0.20 2.06 8.31
CA THR A 85 0.72 3.01 7.33
C THR A 85 0.54 4.41 7.90
N THR A 86 1.61 5.18 7.96
CA THR A 86 1.63 6.52 8.55
C THR A 86 2.44 7.49 7.71
N ASN A 87 2.11 8.77 7.77
CA ASN A 87 2.96 9.83 7.22
C ASN A 87 4.22 10.08 8.06
N GLY A 88 4.30 9.49 9.24
CA GLY A 88 5.48 9.48 10.10
C GLY A 88 5.74 10.74 10.92
N SER A 89 5.08 11.86 10.63
CA SER A 89 5.38 13.15 11.28
C SER A 89 5.23 13.14 12.80
N LEU A 90 4.41 12.24 13.34
CA LEU A 90 4.10 12.09 14.76
C LEU A 90 4.80 10.86 15.40
N LEU A 91 5.71 10.19 14.71
CA LEU A 91 6.51 9.10 15.28
C LEU A 91 7.40 9.64 16.41
N ASP A 92 7.43 8.90 17.50
CA ASP A 92 8.32 9.14 18.63
C ASP A 92 8.85 7.81 19.19
N GLU A 93 9.84 7.89 20.08
CA GLU A 93 10.47 6.71 20.66
C GLU A 93 9.51 5.84 21.48
N GLU A 94 8.58 6.45 22.19
CA GLU A 94 7.60 5.73 23.02
C GLU A 94 6.74 4.83 22.13
N PHE A 95 6.20 5.40 21.04
CA PHE A 95 5.40 4.65 20.07
C PHE A 95 6.23 3.53 19.42
N LEU A 96 7.46 3.81 19.00
CA LEU A 96 8.32 2.82 18.36
C LEU A 96 8.68 1.67 19.30
N LYS A 97 8.98 1.94 20.56
CA LYS A 97 9.18 0.90 21.59
C LYS A 97 7.94 0.00 21.76
N ARG A 98 6.75 0.59 21.71
CA ARG A 98 5.49 -0.19 21.76
C ARG A 98 5.27 -1.00 20.47
N ALA A 99 5.53 -0.41 19.30
CA ALA A 99 5.40 -1.08 18.02
C ALA A 99 6.34 -2.30 17.90
N VAL A 100 7.60 -2.16 18.32
CA VAL A 100 8.56 -3.28 18.37
C VAL A 100 8.07 -4.40 19.27
N ARG A 101 7.59 -4.10 20.50
CA ARG A 101 7.04 -5.12 21.42
C ARG A 101 5.84 -5.86 20.83
N SER A 102 5.02 -5.19 20.04
CA SER A 102 3.84 -5.78 19.38
C SER A 102 4.16 -6.43 18.02
N HIS A 103 5.41 -6.49 17.62
CA HIS A 103 5.83 -6.95 16.28
C HIS A 103 5.05 -6.27 15.15
N MET A 104 4.74 -4.97 15.31
CA MET A 104 3.99 -4.20 14.33
C MET A 104 4.84 -3.92 13.09
N GLY A 105 4.31 -4.20 11.90
CA GLY A 105 4.91 -3.73 10.65
C GLY A 105 4.58 -2.25 10.40
N ILE A 106 5.58 -1.40 10.10
CA ILE A 106 5.36 0.01 9.77
C ILE A 106 5.74 0.29 8.33
N GLY A 107 4.79 0.83 7.56
CA GLY A 107 5.01 1.47 6.27
C GLY A 107 5.01 2.98 6.43
N LEU A 108 6.16 3.61 6.21
CA LEU A 108 6.31 5.06 6.22
C LEU A 108 5.96 5.63 4.85
N SER A 109 4.98 6.52 4.80
CA SER A 109 4.64 7.25 3.58
C SER A 109 5.69 8.31 3.29
N PHE A 110 6.64 8.01 2.41
CA PHE A 110 7.76 8.90 2.08
C PHE A 110 8.07 8.83 0.58
N ASP A 111 7.87 9.95 -0.13
CA ASP A 111 8.07 10.04 -1.58
C ASP A 111 9.52 10.42 -1.97
N GLY A 112 10.44 10.37 -1.00
CA GLY A 112 11.86 10.66 -1.24
C GLY A 112 12.11 12.12 -1.63
N LYS A 113 12.80 12.34 -2.74
CA LYS A 113 13.13 13.68 -3.26
C LYS A 113 11.90 14.46 -3.76
N ALA A 114 10.83 13.75 -4.09
CA ALA A 114 9.56 14.35 -4.48
C ALA A 114 8.65 14.72 -3.30
N GLN A 115 9.08 14.49 -2.06
CA GLN A 115 8.23 14.64 -0.86
C GLN A 115 7.45 15.96 -0.82
N ASP A 116 8.12 17.08 -0.90
CA ASP A 116 7.50 18.41 -0.74
C ASP A 116 6.72 18.89 -1.98
N ILE A 117 6.80 18.15 -3.10
CA ILE A 117 5.99 18.41 -4.29
C ILE A 117 4.54 17.97 -4.06
N CYS A 118 4.37 16.86 -3.35
CA CYS A 118 3.06 16.21 -3.22
C CYS A 118 2.57 16.11 -1.78
N ARG A 119 3.47 15.99 -0.79
CA ARG A 119 3.12 15.81 0.62
C ARG A 119 3.54 17.01 1.45
N ILE A 120 2.63 17.94 1.63
CA ILE A 120 2.82 19.15 2.45
C ILE A 120 2.00 19.06 3.74
N PHE A 121 2.42 19.73 4.79
CA PHE A 121 1.57 19.92 5.97
C PHE A 121 0.32 20.71 5.63
N ALA A 122 -0.76 20.47 6.38
CA ALA A 122 -1.90 21.37 6.39
C ALA A 122 -1.40 22.78 6.72
N GLY A 123 -1.65 23.73 5.81
CA GLY A 123 -1.08 25.08 5.88
C GLY A 123 0.17 25.33 5.02
N GLY A 124 0.54 24.38 4.15
CA GLY A 124 1.48 24.57 3.03
C GLY A 124 2.98 24.45 3.38
N LYS A 125 3.35 24.08 4.61
CA LYS A 125 4.75 23.92 4.98
C LYS A 125 5.33 22.59 4.42
N PRO A 126 6.62 22.56 4.02
CA PRO A 126 7.30 21.37 3.56
C PRO A 126 7.41 20.32 4.68
N THR A 127 7.46 19.04 4.30
CA THR A 127 7.49 17.91 5.22
C THR A 127 8.79 17.13 5.18
N SER A 128 9.59 17.25 4.12
CA SER A 128 10.76 16.41 3.83
C SER A 128 11.75 16.31 4.99
N ALA A 129 12.17 17.44 5.58
CA ALA A 129 13.13 17.46 6.68
C ALA A 129 12.61 16.72 7.93
N VAL A 130 11.33 16.93 8.28
CA VAL A 130 10.71 16.23 9.41
C VAL A 130 10.62 14.74 9.14
N ILE A 131 10.18 14.35 7.94
CA ILE A 131 9.99 12.94 7.60
C ILE A 131 11.34 12.22 7.49
N GLU A 132 12.39 12.87 6.99
CA GLU A 132 13.74 12.30 7.00
C GLU A 132 14.24 12.03 8.42
N GLU A 133 14.05 12.97 9.36
CA GLU A 133 14.38 12.74 10.77
C GLU A 133 13.61 11.54 11.35
N LYS A 134 12.30 11.48 11.10
CA LYS A 134 11.45 10.38 11.56
C LYS A 134 11.77 9.04 10.88
N ALA A 135 12.22 9.06 9.62
CA ALA A 135 12.69 7.87 8.92
C ALA A 135 13.96 7.30 9.58
N LYS A 136 14.94 8.15 9.89
CA LYS A 136 16.15 7.74 10.63
C LYS A 136 15.81 7.17 12.01
N LEU A 137 14.90 7.81 12.74
CA LEU A 137 14.40 7.31 14.01
C LEU A 137 13.70 5.96 13.86
N LEU A 138 12.79 5.82 12.87
CA LEU A 138 12.09 4.57 12.59
C LEU A 138 13.08 3.43 12.31
N LEU A 139 14.04 3.65 11.41
CA LEU A 139 15.02 2.64 11.00
C LEU A 139 15.95 2.22 12.15
N SER A 140 16.24 3.11 13.11
CA SER A 140 17.02 2.76 14.30
C SER A 140 16.32 1.77 15.24
N TYR A 141 14.99 1.72 15.24
CA TYR A 141 14.17 0.77 16.00
C TYR A 141 13.71 -0.43 15.16
N MET A 142 13.45 -0.21 13.88
CA MET A 142 12.81 -1.15 12.97
C MET A 142 13.51 -1.12 11.59
N PRO A 143 14.69 -1.74 11.44
CA PRO A 143 15.49 -1.68 10.22
C PRO A 143 14.81 -2.32 8.99
N GLU A 144 13.76 -3.13 9.20
CA GLU A 144 12.96 -3.76 8.15
C GLU A 144 11.66 -2.97 7.83
N ALA A 145 11.51 -1.74 8.34
CA ALA A 145 10.40 -0.88 7.98
C ALA A 145 10.41 -0.56 6.48
N SER A 146 9.21 -0.36 5.91
CA SER A 146 9.07 -0.08 4.47
C SER A 146 8.88 1.41 4.21
N ALA A 147 9.46 1.93 3.14
CA ALA A 147 9.08 3.21 2.56
C ALA A 147 8.03 3.01 1.47
N LEU A 148 6.95 3.76 1.56
CA LEU A 148 5.81 3.72 0.64
C LEU A 148 5.70 5.07 -0.07
N ALA A 149 6.06 5.11 -1.35
CA ALA A 149 6.03 6.30 -2.18
C ALA A 149 4.84 6.28 -3.16
N THR A 150 4.20 7.43 -3.32
CA THR A 150 3.14 7.63 -4.31
C THR A 150 3.58 8.67 -5.32
N ILE A 151 3.65 8.27 -6.58
CA ILE A 151 4.17 9.08 -7.67
C ILE A 151 3.02 9.71 -8.44
N ALA A 152 2.87 11.02 -8.31
CA ALA A 152 2.01 11.84 -9.16
C ALA A 152 2.83 12.36 -10.37
N PRO A 153 2.18 12.81 -11.46
CA PRO A 153 2.89 13.24 -12.68
C PRO A 153 4.00 14.26 -12.42
N GLN A 154 3.75 15.25 -11.57
CA GLN A 154 4.74 16.28 -11.20
C GLN A 154 5.94 15.75 -10.40
N ALA A 155 5.84 14.55 -9.84
CA ALA A 155 6.90 13.90 -9.06
C ALA A 155 7.74 12.92 -9.90
N VAL A 156 7.28 12.59 -11.12
CA VAL A 156 7.93 11.63 -12.02
C VAL A 156 9.42 11.90 -12.23
N PRO A 157 9.89 13.15 -12.51
CA PRO A 157 11.31 13.43 -12.74
C PRO A 157 12.24 13.06 -11.57
N TYR A 158 11.68 12.87 -10.38
CA TYR A 158 12.43 12.54 -9.17
C TYR A 158 12.37 11.05 -8.80
N TYR A 159 11.75 10.19 -9.63
CA TYR A 159 11.50 8.79 -9.28
C TYR A 159 12.78 8.02 -8.98
N ALA A 160 13.71 7.95 -9.92
CA ALA A 160 14.95 7.20 -9.74
C ALA A 160 15.85 7.79 -8.63
N GLU A 161 15.90 9.12 -8.52
CA GLU A 161 16.60 9.78 -7.42
C GLU A 161 15.97 9.48 -6.07
N SER A 162 14.64 9.41 -5.98
CA SER A 162 13.92 9.04 -4.75
C SER A 162 14.19 7.59 -4.34
N VAL A 163 14.28 6.66 -5.30
CA VAL A 163 14.69 5.28 -5.02
C VAL A 163 16.09 5.23 -4.42
N LYS A 164 17.08 5.89 -5.06
CA LYS A 164 18.45 5.96 -4.58
C LYS A 164 18.56 6.60 -3.20
N TYR A 165 17.82 7.68 -2.99
CA TYR A 165 17.77 8.42 -1.73
C TYR A 165 17.19 7.61 -0.57
N LEU A 166 16.03 6.98 -0.76
CA LEU A 166 15.38 6.17 0.28
C LEU A 166 16.22 4.93 0.63
N HIS A 167 16.81 4.28 -0.37
CA HIS A 167 17.78 3.20 -0.12
C HIS A 167 19.01 3.70 0.64
N GLY A 168 19.56 4.85 0.27
CA GLY A 168 20.69 5.48 0.96
C GLY A 168 20.39 5.89 2.42
N LEU A 169 19.12 6.12 2.78
CA LEU A 169 18.70 6.32 4.18
C LEU A 169 18.69 5.01 4.98
N GLY A 170 18.73 3.85 4.31
CA GLY A 170 18.75 2.52 4.94
C GLY A 170 17.49 1.69 4.77
N PHE A 171 16.47 2.15 4.02
CA PHE A 171 15.31 1.33 3.72
C PHE A 171 15.68 0.18 2.79
N LYS A 172 15.30 -1.05 3.16
CA LYS A 172 15.47 -2.26 2.35
C LYS A 172 14.21 -2.68 1.61
N HIS A 173 13.06 -2.13 1.97
CA HIS A 173 11.77 -2.38 1.37
C HIS A 173 11.17 -1.08 0.85
N LEU A 174 11.26 -0.88 -0.47
CA LEU A 174 10.75 0.30 -1.16
C LEU A 174 9.55 -0.09 -2.02
N SER A 175 8.42 0.59 -1.85
CA SER A 175 7.22 0.37 -2.66
C SER A 175 6.81 1.68 -3.32
N PHE A 176 6.83 1.70 -4.64
CA PHE A 176 6.44 2.85 -5.44
C PHE A 176 5.15 2.52 -6.20
N VAL A 177 4.14 3.36 -6.07
CA VAL A 177 2.88 3.23 -6.79
C VAL A 177 2.55 4.55 -7.47
N ILE A 178 1.95 4.50 -8.67
CA ILE A 178 1.46 5.71 -9.31
C ILE A 178 0.16 6.18 -8.69
N ALA A 179 -0.04 7.48 -8.64
CA ALA A 179 -1.28 8.09 -8.15
C ALA A 179 -2.40 7.92 -9.18
N TYR A 180 -3.59 7.60 -8.71
CA TYR A 180 -4.80 7.43 -9.50
C TYR A 180 -5.91 8.39 -9.06
N GLY A 181 -6.91 8.54 -9.92
CA GLY A 181 -8.14 9.23 -9.61
C GLY A 181 -8.24 10.63 -10.21
N LYS A 182 -9.39 11.27 -10.00
CA LYS A 182 -9.79 12.52 -10.65
C LYS A 182 -8.91 13.74 -10.34
N LYS A 183 -8.15 13.70 -9.26
CA LYS A 183 -7.23 14.78 -8.85
C LYS A 183 -5.88 14.72 -9.56
N VAL A 184 -5.62 13.67 -10.34
CA VAL A 184 -4.32 13.39 -10.94
C VAL A 184 -4.47 13.37 -12.47
N ASN A 185 -3.77 14.27 -13.15
CA ASN A 185 -3.81 14.38 -14.61
C ASN A 185 -2.50 13.84 -15.20
N TRP A 186 -2.53 12.59 -15.67
CA TRP A 186 -1.42 11.98 -16.40
C TRP A 186 -1.47 12.41 -17.87
N THR A 187 -0.34 12.89 -18.39
CA THR A 187 -0.13 13.20 -19.81
C THR A 187 0.80 12.16 -20.45
N ASP A 188 0.83 12.12 -21.77
CA ASP A 188 1.74 11.23 -22.49
C ASP A 188 3.22 11.57 -22.19
N GLU A 189 3.55 12.85 -22.07
CA GLU A 189 4.90 13.31 -21.69
C GLU A 189 5.32 12.82 -20.31
N ALA A 190 4.37 12.82 -19.35
CA ALA A 190 4.65 12.31 -17.99
C ALA A 190 4.83 10.79 -18.00
N LEU A 191 4.14 10.07 -18.88
CA LEU A 191 4.32 8.62 -19.05
C LEU A 191 5.64 8.29 -19.77
N ASP A 192 6.05 9.07 -20.76
CA ASP A 192 7.34 8.92 -21.42
C ASP A 192 8.49 9.17 -20.45
N GLU A 193 8.40 10.23 -19.66
CA GLU A 193 9.37 10.50 -18.59
C GLU A 193 9.39 9.38 -17.54
N LEU A 194 8.23 8.84 -17.15
CA LEU A 194 8.17 7.72 -16.20
C LEU A 194 8.89 6.47 -16.76
N ARG A 195 8.81 6.20 -18.06
CA ARG A 195 9.57 5.12 -18.69
C ARG A 195 11.08 5.32 -18.48
N LEU A 196 11.59 6.51 -18.78
CA LEU A 196 13.01 6.84 -18.59
C LEU A 196 13.44 6.67 -17.14
N GLN A 197 12.61 7.09 -16.21
CA GLN A 197 12.88 6.96 -14.78
C GLN A 197 12.85 5.51 -14.29
N LEU A 198 11.99 4.65 -14.84
CA LEU A 198 11.98 3.23 -14.57
C LEU A 198 13.23 2.54 -15.12
N GLU A 199 13.67 2.89 -16.32
CA GLU A 199 14.92 2.38 -16.91
C GLU A 199 16.15 2.81 -16.09
N GLU A 200 16.20 4.07 -15.64
CA GLU A 200 17.27 4.54 -14.76
C GLU A 200 17.26 3.81 -13.40
N THR A 201 16.07 3.53 -12.87
CA THR A 201 15.92 2.69 -11.67
C THR A 201 16.41 1.27 -11.94
N GLY A 202 16.16 0.73 -13.11
CA GLY A 202 16.67 -0.58 -13.54
C GLY A 202 18.20 -0.64 -13.52
N LYS A 203 18.88 0.41 -14.01
CA LYS A 203 20.36 0.51 -13.94
C LYS A 203 20.86 0.47 -12.49
N TYR A 204 20.17 1.19 -11.60
CA TYR A 204 20.52 1.18 -10.18
C TYR A 204 20.28 -0.19 -9.54
N ILE A 205 19.18 -0.86 -9.84
CA ILE A 205 18.91 -2.24 -9.40
C ILE A 205 20.03 -3.19 -9.85
N LYS A 206 20.49 -3.07 -11.08
CA LYS A 206 21.61 -3.85 -11.61
C LYS A 206 22.90 -3.63 -10.80
N GLU A 207 23.23 -2.39 -10.47
CA GLU A 207 24.38 -2.08 -9.60
C GLU A 207 24.26 -2.77 -8.23
N LEU A 208 23.07 -2.72 -7.59
CA LEU A 208 22.81 -3.37 -6.32
C LEU A 208 22.91 -4.89 -6.43
N PHE A 209 22.39 -5.46 -7.53
CA PHE A 209 22.51 -6.88 -7.81
C PHE A 209 23.97 -7.31 -7.93
N ILE A 210 24.82 -6.57 -8.66
CA ILE A 210 26.27 -6.85 -8.78
C ILE A 210 26.95 -6.81 -7.41
N LYS A 211 26.63 -5.80 -6.57
CA LYS A 211 27.18 -5.65 -5.21
C LYS A 211 26.67 -6.71 -4.24
N GLY A 212 25.62 -7.47 -4.61
CA GLY A 212 24.99 -8.47 -3.73
C GLY A 212 24.13 -7.84 -2.61
N GLU A 213 23.71 -6.59 -2.78
CA GLU A 213 22.87 -5.92 -1.80
C GLU A 213 21.46 -6.50 -1.78
N LYS A 214 20.91 -6.65 -0.56
CA LYS A 214 19.56 -7.18 -0.35
C LYS A 214 18.59 -6.02 -0.17
N VAL A 215 17.88 -5.69 -1.23
CA VAL A 215 16.84 -4.66 -1.25
C VAL A 215 15.67 -5.14 -2.10
N PHE A 216 14.47 -4.76 -1.74
CA PHE A 216 13.26 -4.94 -2.55
C PHE A 216 12.79 -3.58 -3.07
N ILE A 217 12.80 -3.41 -4.38
CA ILE A 217 12.33 -2.19 -5.05
C ILE A 217 11.11 -2.56 -5.89
N GLY A 218 9.92 -2.43 -5.30
CA GLY A 218 8.66 -2.57 -6.02
C GLY A 218 8.30 -1.29 -6.78
N PRO A 219 7.67 -1.40 -7.96
CA PRO A 219 7.04 -2.61 -8.50
C PRO A 219 7.95 -3.51 -9.38
N ILE A 220 9.16 -3.04 -9.78
CA ILE A 220 10.04 -3.76 -10.73
C ILE A 220 10.35 -5.19 -10.24
N TYR A 221 10.79 -5.34 -8.98
CA TYR A 221 11.06 -6.66 -8.39
C TYR A 221 9.84 -7.59 -8.44
N SER A 222 8.65 -7.05 -8.19
CA SER A 222 7.42 -7.83 -8.28
C SER A 222 7.17 -8.36 -9.68
N LYS A 223 7.40 -7.54 -10.72
CA LYS A 223 7.19 -7.94 -12.13
C LYS A 223 8.20 -9.00 -12.58
N ILE A 224 9.46 -8.89 -12.17
CA ILE A 224 10.47 -9.92 -12.44
C ILE A 224 10.06 -11.24 -11.76
N SER A 225 9.73 -11.22 -10.45
CA SER A 225 9.30 -12.41 -9.72
C SER A 225 8.02 -13.04 -10.29
N GLU A 226 7.08 -12.23 -10.77
CA GLU A 226 5.84 -12.70 -11.40
C GLU A 226 6.08 -13.37 -12.77
N CYS A 227 7.17 -13.04 -13.46
CA CYS A 227 7.56 -13.72 -14.69
C CYS A 227 7.96 -15.20 -14.43
N ILE A 228 8.54 -15.45 -13.26
CA ILE A 228 9.06 -16.77 -12.88
C ILE A 228 7.94 -17.63 -12.24
N LYS A 229 7.05 -17.00 -11.48
CA LYS A 229 5.99 -17.66 -10.72
C LYS A 229 4.70 -17.69 -11.55
N ASP A 230 4.26 -18.86 -11.97
CA ASP A 230 2.96 -19.01 -12.66
C ASP A 230 1.80 -18.75 -11.67
N LYS A 231 1.48 -17.48 -11.47
CA LYS A 231 0.38 -17.08 -10.57
C LYS A 231 -0.92 -16.94 -11.34
N ASN A 232 -2.02 -17.42 -10.73
CA ASN A 232 -3.36 -17.22 -11.26
C ASN A 232 -3.74 -15.73 -11.15
N PRO A 233 -4.09 -15.03 -12.27
CA PRO A 233 -4.48 -13.62 -12.23
C PRO A 233 -5.69 -13.33 -11.35
N ALA A 234 -6.61 -14.28 -11.19
CA ALA A 234 -7.77 -14.16 -10.31
C ALA A 234 -7.41 -14.00 -8.81
N GLU A 235 -6.16 -14.29 -8.42
CA GLU A 235 -5.71 -14.20 -7.03
C GLU A 235 -5.19 -12.80 -6.64
N ARG A 236 -5.15 -11.82 -7.54
CA ARG A 236 -4.46 -10.54 -7.29
C ARG A 236 -5.26 -9.54 -6.49
N CYS A 237 -6.53 -9.36 -6.81
CA CYS A 237 -7.43 -8.46 -6.09
C CYS A 237 -8.53 -9.25 -5.41
N HIS A 238 -8.40 -9.51 -4.12
CA HIS A 238 -9.43 -10.17 -3.32
C HIS A 238 -10.38 -9.11 -2.73
N LEU A 239 -11.04 -8.35 -3.61
CA LEU A 239 -11.93 -7.25 -3.24
C LEU A 239 -13.02 -7.74 -2.26
N GLY A 240 -13.10 -7.13 -1.09
CA GLY A 240 -14.06 -7.49 -0.05
C GLY A 240 -13.74 -8.78 0.74
N VAL A 241 -12.60 -9.46 0.46
CA VAL A 241 -12.27 -10.74 1.10
C VAL A 241 -10.97 -10.65 1.92
N ARG A 242 -9.90 -10.11 1.35
CA ARG A 242 -8.56 -10.22 1.94
C ARG A 242 -8.29 -9.18 3.02
N GLN A 243 -8.76 -7.96 2.85
CA GLN A 243 -8.57 -6.87 3.77
C GLN A 243 -9.77 -5.92 3.70
N ILE A 244 -10.47 -5.74 4.80
CA ILE A 244 -11.74 -5.02 4.88
C ILE A 244 -11.53 -3.72 5.63
N PRO A 245 -11.64 -2.54 4.99
CA PRO A 245 -11.68 -1.25 5.67
C PRO A 245 -12.86 -1.12 6.62
N VAL A 246 -12.57 -0.56 7.79
CA VAL A 246 -13.54 -0.18 8.82
C VAL A 246 -13.48 1.34 8.96
N THR A 247 -14.56 2.02 8.71
CA THR A 247 -14.67 3.49 8.89
C THR A 247 -14.84 3.86 10.36
N PRO A 248 -14.68 5.15 10.75
CA PRO A 248 -14.87 5.58 12.13
C PRO A 248 -16.24 5.28 12.73
N ASP A 249 -17.28 5.15 11.91
CA ASP A 249 -18.64 4.77 12.33
C ASP A 249 -18.89 3.25 12.34
N GLY A 250 -17.85 2.44 12.06
CA GLY A 250 -17.92 0.99 12.06
C GLY A 250 -18.39 0.35 10.76
N SER A 251 -18.66 1.13 9.72
CA SER A 251 -19.08 0.60 8.42
C SER A 251 -17.93 -0.15 7.72
N LEU A 252 -18.27 -1.25 7.03
CA LEU A 252 -17.33 -2.17 6.38
C LEU A 252 -17.41 -2.04 4.87
N TYR A 253 -16.25 -1.92 4.19
CA TYR A 253 -16.17 -1.76 2.74
C TYR A 253 -15.18 -2.74 2.12
N PRO A 254 -15.28 -3.03 0.79
CA PRO A 254 -14.39 -4.00 0.13
C PRO A 254 -12.95 -3.50 -0.08
N CYS A 255 -12.75 -2.20 -0.17
CA CYS A 255 -11.44 -1.54 -0.27
C CYS A 255 -11.57 -0.06 0.13
N THR A 256 -10.47 0.58 0.51
CA THR A 256 -10.43 2.00 0.94
C THR A 256 -11.04 2.96 -0.09
N SER A 257 -10.86 2.73 -1.39
CA SER A 257 -11.42 3.59 -2.44
C SER A 257 -12.94 3.45 -2.66
N PHE A 258 -13.59 2.53 -1.96
CA PHE A 258 -15.04 2.32 -2.02
C PHE A 258 -15.77 2.90 -0.80
N ILE A 259 -15.03 3.43 0.18
CA ILE A 259 -15.63 4.03 1.38
C ILE A 259 -16.54 5.20 0.99
N GLY A 260 -17.75 5.20 1.55
CA GLY A 260 -18.76 6.23 1.31
C GLY A 260 -19.71 5.93 0.16
N ASP A 261 -19.55 4.81 -0.54
CA ASP A 261 -20.49 4.35 -1.55
C ASP A 261 -21.40 3.26 -0.96
N GLU A 262 -22.68 3.58 -0.78
CA GLU A 262 -23.68 2.68 -0.17
C GLU A 262 -23.80 1.34 -0.91
N TYR A 263 -23.63 1.32 -2.23
CA TYR A 263 -23.67 0.08 -3.01
C TYR A 263 -22.62 -0.93 -2.56
N TYR A 264 -21.45 -0.46 -2.09
CA TYR A 264 -20.34 -1.29 -1.65
C TYR A 264 -20.30 -1.49 -0.12
N LEU A 265 -21.32 -1.07 0.61
CA LEU A 265 -21.41 -1.31 2.04
C LEU A 265 -21.55 -2.84 2.29
N LEU A 266 -20.57 -3.42 3.00
CA LEU A 266 -20.51 -4.84 3.32
C LEU A 266 -21.13 -5.20 4.67
N GLY A 267 -21.52 -4.22 5.45
CA GLY A 267 -22.06 -4.38 6.81
C GLY A 267 -21.46 -3.39 7.81
N ASN A 268 -21.56 -3.71 9.08
CA ASN A 268 -21.05 -2.89 10.18
C ASN A 268 -20.38 -3.78 11.25
N VAL A 269 -19.44 -3.25 12.01
CA VAL A 269 -18.69 -4.02 13.03
C VAL A 269 -19.58 -4.62 14.13
N PHE A 270 -20.74 -4.01 14.42
CA PHE A 270 -21.70 -4.48 15.42
C PHE A 270 -22.60 -5.60 14.90
N GLU A 271 -22.90 -5.61 13.61
CA GLU A 271 -23.78 -6.58 12.95
C GLU A 271 -23.01 -7.68 12.21
N GLY A 272 -21.75 -7.40 11.89
CA GLY A 272 -20.89 -8.26 11.08
C GLY A 272 -21.01 -8.02 9.58
N LEU A 273 -20.48 -8.96 8.79
CA LEU A 273 -20.50 -8.90 7.33
C LEU A 273 -21.77 -9.47 6.75
N ASN A 274 -22.34 -8.80 5.78
CA ASN A 274 -23.35 -9.36 4.89
C ASN A 274 -22.66 -10.31 3.88
N GLU A 275 -22.66 -11.60 4.17
CA GLU A 275 -21.96 -12.63 3.39
C GLU A 275 -22.47 -12.72 1.94
N ALA A 276 -23.76 -12.44 1.71
CA ALA A 276 -24.32 -12.40 0.36
C ALA A 276 -23.71 -11.25 -0.45
N LYS A 277 -23.58 -10.07 0.18
CA LYS A 277 -22.98 -8.90 -0.45
C LYS A 277 -21.47 -9.08 -0.68
N VAL A 278 -20.76 -9.66 0.29
CA VAL A 278 -19.33 -10.02 0.12
C VAL A 278 -19.15 -10.94 -1.08
N THR A 279 -20.00 -11.97 -1.20
CA THR A 279 -19.96 -12.91 -2.32
C THR A 279 -20.27 -12.24 -3.65
N GLU A 280 -21.26 -11.35 -3.69
CA GLU A 280 -21.62 -10.58 -4.88
C GLU A 280 -20.41 -9.73 -5.36
N ILE A 281 -19.81 -8.94 -4.46
CA ILE A 281 -18.69 -8.07 -4.79
C ILE A 281 -17.45 -8.88 -5.18
N ALA A 282 -17.14 -9.97 -4.47
CA ALA A 282 -16.00 -10.84 -4.79
C ALA A 282 -16.14 -11.47 -6.20
N LYS A 283 -17.34 -11.88 -6.59
CA LYS A 283 -17.60 -12.40 -7.95
C LYS A 283 -17.41 -11.36 -9.05
N ARG A 284 -17.65 -10.08 -8.75
CA ARG A 284 -17.45 -8.98 -9.71
C ARG A 284 -15.99 -8.63 -9.92
N ALA A 285 -15.12 -8.89 -8.93
CA ALA A 285 -13.68 -8.63 -9.02
C ALA A 285 -12.97 -9.66 -9.92
N SER A 286 -13.35 -9.72 -11.18
CA SER A 286 -12.82 -10.63 -12.18
C SER A 286 -11.88 -9.91 -13.15
N THR A 287 -11.17 -10.68 -13.98
CA THR A 287 -10.42 -10.13 -15.12
C THR A 287 -11.37 -9.38 -16.05
N PRO A 288 -11.15 -8.09 -16.35
CA PRO A 288 -11.96 -7.33 -17.28
C PRO A 288 -12.07 -8.01 -18.64
N GLU A 289 -13.24 -7.93 -19.27
CA GLU A 289 -13.51 -8.60 -20.56
C GLU A 289 -12.46 -8.27 -21.63
N THR A 290 -12.08 -6.97 -21.71
CA THR A 290 -11.07 -6.47 -22.65
C THR A 290 -9.65 -7.01 -22.39
N CYS A 291 -9.42 -7.68 -21.27
CA CYS A 291 -8.12 -8.21 -20.87
C CYS A 291 -8.00 -9.73 -20.99
N LYS A 292 -9.07 -10.45 -21.32
CA LYS A 292 -9.10 -11.93 -21.32
C LYS A 292 -8.06 -12.54 -22.27
N ASP A 293 -7.91 -11.98 -23.46
CA ASP A 293 -6.99 -12.46 -24.48
C ASP A 293 -5.64 -11.73 -24.48
N CYS A 294 -5.39 -10.88 -23.48
CA CYS A 294 -4.14 -10.14 -23.39
C CYS A 294 -3.01 -11.08 -22.92
N PRO A 295 -1.87 -11.16 -23.64
CA PRO A 295 -0.74 -12.02 -23.24
C PRO A 295 -0.14 -11.62 -21.88
N LEU A 296 -0.34 -10.38 -21.44
CA LEU A 296 0.16 -9.86 -20.15
C LEU A 296 -0.85 -10.04 -19.02
N VAL A 297 -2.01 -10.64 -19.24
CA VAL A 297 -3.10 -10.72 -18.25
C VAL A 297 -2.66 -11.32 -16.91
N LYS A 298 -1.79 -12.32 -16.94
CA LYS A 298 -1.25 -12.99 -15.75
C LYS A 298 -0.26 -12.14 -14.93
N ARG A 299 0.29 -11.08 -15.52
CA ARG A 299 1.35 -10.25 -14.93
C ARG A 299 0.90 -8.81 -14.65
N CYS A 300 -0.25 -8.43 -15.17
CA CYS A 300 -0.81 -7.09 -15.06
C CYS A 300 -1.74 -6.98 -13.84
N THR A 301 -1.83 -5.79 -13.22
CA THR A 301 -2.77 -5.51 -12.12
C THR A 301 -4.17 -5.14 -12.63
N ASN A 302 -4.57 -5.68 -13.79
CA ASN A 302 -5.86 -5.40 -14.45
C ASN A 302 -7.08 -5.65 -13.56
N SER A 303 -6.98 -6.56 -12.60
CA SER A 303 -8.06 -6.92 -11.67
C SER A 303 -8.10 -6.03 -10.43
N CYS A 304 -7.29 -4.97 -10.33
CA CYS A 304 -7.36 -4.03 -9.22
C CYS A 304 -8.61 -3.17 -9.31
N GLY A 305 -9.71 -3.61 -8.69
CA GLY A 305 -11.01 -2.93 -8.76
C GLY A 305 -10.96 -1.48 -8.27
N CYS A 306 -10.10 -1.14 -7.30
CA CYS A 306 -9.99 0.23 -6.82
C CYS A 306 -9.32 1.17 -7.84
N ALA A 307 -8.24 0.77 -8.49
CA ALA A 307 -7.61 1.56 -9.55
C ALA A 307 -8.53 1.72 -10.76
N ASN A 308 -9.18 0.62 -11.17
CA ASN A 308 -10.16 0.64 -12.25
C ASN A 308 -11.27 1.66 -11.96
N ARG A 309 -11.93 1.55 -10.80
CA ARG A 309 -13.02 2.45 -10.42
C ARG A 309 -12.59 3.91 -10.31
N MET A 310 -11.46 4.20 -9.69
CA MET A 310 -10.97 5.57 -9.57
C MET A 310 -10.74 6.26 -10.92
N ASN A 311 -10.32 5.49 -11.92
CA ASN A 311 -10.03 6.02 -13.25
C ASN A 311 -11.22 5.98 -14.22
N THR A 312 -12.14 5.01 -14.09
CA THR A 312 -13.21 4.78 -15.07
C THR A 312 -14.62 4.88 -14.49
N GLY A 313 -14.75 4.85 -13.16
CA GLY A 313 -16.04 4.74 -12.48
C GLY A 313 -16.55 3.29 -12.34
N ASP A 314 -15.87 2.29 -12.93
CA ASP A 314 -16.25 0.88 -12.94
C ASP A 314 -15.07 0.01 -12.49
N GLU A 315 -15.27 -0.86 -11.50
CA GLU A 315 -14.24 -1.74 -10.95
C GLU A 315 -13.75 -2.82 -11.93
N ASN A 316 -14.53 -3.10 -12.98
CA ASN A 316 -14.22 -4.11 -14.00
C ASN A 316 -13.75 -3.51 -15.34
N LYS A 317 -13.52 -2.19 -15.39
CA LYS A 317 -13.08 -1.50 -16.60
C LYS A 317 -11.68 -0.92 -16.43
N VAL A 318 -10.69 -1.47 -17.12
CA VAL A 318 -9.31 -0.95 -17.11
C VAL A 318 -9.21 0.36 -17.88
N SER A 319 -8.57 1.36 -17.30
CA SER A 319 -8.29 2.62 -18.01
C SER A 319 -7.10 2.48 -18.95
N PRO A 320 -7.03 3.32 -20.02
CA PRO A 320 -5.83 3.41 -20.88
C PRO A 320 -4.56 3.68 -20.06
N LEU A 321 -4.60 4.59 -19.10
CA LEU A 321 -3.49 4.89 -18.18
C LEU A 321 -2.97 3.63 -17.49
N GLN A 322 -3.86 2.84 -16.87
CA GLN A 322 -3.48 1.59 -16.21
C GLN A 322 -2.84 0.61 -17.17
N CYS A 323 -3.42 0.46 -18.37
CA CYS A 323 -2.91 -0.44 -19.40
C CYS A 323 -1.52 -0.02 -19.89
N THR A 324 -1.33 1.28 -20.20
CA THR A 324 -0.04 1.82 -20.66
C THR A 324 1.03 1.66 -19.59
N TYR A 325 0.74 2.05 -18.34
CA TYR A 325 1.68 1.92 -17.23
C TYR A 325 2.11 0.45 -17.00
N GLU A 326 1.17 -0.47 -16.96
CA GLU A 326 1.46 -1.89 -16.71
C GLU A 326 2.30 -2.51 -17.85
N ARG A 327 2.01 -2.18 -19.11
CA ARG A 327 2.81 -2.64 -20.26
C ARG A 327 4.24 -2.13 -20.15
N MET A 328 4.41 -0.84 -19.98
CA MET A 328 5.71 -0.19 -19.83
C MET A 328 6.51 -0.81 -18.66
N LEU A 329 5.88 -0.98 -17.51
CA LEU A 329 6.51 -1.56 -16.34
C LEU A 329 6.97 -3.00 -16.57
N ILE A 330 6.14 -3.82 -17.24
CA ILE A 330 6.47 -5.20 -17.56
C ILE A 330 7.64 -5.23 -18.57
N GLU A 331 7.61 -4.42 -19.62
CA GLU A 331 8.68 -4.34 -20.63
C GLU A 331 10.03 -3.99 -20.00
N VAL A 332 10.08 -2.94 -19.16
CA VAL A 332 11.31 -2.51 -18.47
C VAL A 332 11.79 -3.60 -17.50
N SER A 333 10.86 -4.24 -16.78
CA SER A 333 11.20 -5.30 -15.83
C SER A 333 11.72 -6.56 -16.50
N ASP A 334 11.18 -6.92 -17.68
CA ASP A 334 11.61 -8.09 -18.44
C ASP A 334 13.01 -7.89 -19.02
N ALA A 335 13.27 -6.72 -19.61
CA ALA A 335 14.59 -6.38 -20.15
C ALA A 335 15.65 -6.45 -19.03
N LEU A 336 15.36 -5.87 -17.86
CA LEU A 336 16.24 -5.95 -16.70
C LEU A 336 16.38 -7.40 -16.19
N GLY A 337 15.28 -8.13 -16.07
CA GLY A 337 15.27 -9.51 -15.58
C GLY A 337 16.11 -10.43 -16.42
N GLU A 338 16.01 -10.34 -17.75
CA GLU A 338 16.85 -11.10 -18.69
C GLU A 338 18.33 -10.75 -18.53
N GLU A 339 18.67 -9.47 -18.44
CA GLU A 339 20.05 -9.04 -18.23
C GLU A 339 20.64 -9.58 -16.93
N LEU A 340 19.91 -9.50 -15.82
CA LEU A 340 20.35 -10.01 -14.51
C LEU A 340 20.50 -11.54 -14.51
N TYR A 341 19.59 -12.25 -15.19
CA TYR A 341 19.67 -13.70 -15.34
C TYR A 341 20.92 -14.13 -16.11
N GLN A 342 21.22 -13.47 -17.24
CA GLN A 342 22.42 -13.74 -18.04
C GLN A 342 23.72 -13.46 -17.28
N MET A 343 23.70 -12.48 -16.37
CA MET A 343 24.87 -12.12 -15.54
C MET A 343 25.18 -13.16 -14.46
N ASP A 344 24.17 -13.61 -13.70
CA ASP A 344 24.33 -14.56 -12.59
C ASP A 344 23.01 -15.30 -12.33
N PRO A 345 22.76 -16.44 -13.02
CA PRO A 345 21.52 -17.22 -12.86
C PRO A 345 21.27 -17.70 -11.43
N ALA A 346 22.33 -18.05 -10.70
CA ALA A 346 22.22 -18.57 -9.34
C ALA A 346 21.78 -17.48 -8.36
N ARG A 347 22.36 -16.29 -8.48
CA ARG A 347 21.96 -15.12 -7.70
C ARG A 347 20.55 -14.66 -8.09
N PHE A 348 20.24 -14.64 -9.38
CA PHE A 348 18.93 -14.30 -9.88
C PHE A 348 17.83 -15.17 -9.25
N ALA A 349 18.02 -16.51 -9.25
CA ALA A 349 17.08 -17.43 -8.62
C ALA A 349 16.93 -17.19 -7.11
N LYS A 350 18.01 -16.79 -6.42
CA LYS A 350 17.97 -16.46 -4.99
C LYS A 350 17.22 -15.16 -4.68
N VAL A 351 17.27 -14.18 -5.58
CA VAL A 351 16.67 -12.85 -5.39
C VAL A 351 15.21 -12.83 -5.81
N PHE A 352 14.86 -13.48 -6.92
CA PHE A 352 13.55 -13.36 -7.57
C PHE A 352 12.72 -14.65 -7.56
N GLY A 353 13.34 -15.83 -7.35
CA GLY A 353 12.73 -17.16 -7.36
C GLY A 353 11.95 -17.57 -6.10
#